data_85d7de990d6754a21928f92424034e7d
#
_entry.id   85d7de990d6754a21928f92424034e7d
#
_cell.length_a   1.000
_cell.length_b   1.000
_cell.length_c   1.000
_cell.angle_alpha   90.00
_cell.angle_beta   90.00
_cell.angle_gamma   90.00
#
_symmetry.space_group_name_H-M   'P 1'
#
loop_
_entity.id
_entity.type
_entity.pdbx_description
1 polymer ?
#
loop_
_entity_poly.entity_id
_entity_poly.type
_entity_poly.pdbx_seq_one_letter_code
_entity_poly.pdbx_strand_id
1 'polypeptide(L)'
;MRNTEKLLSFGITGSVSPSTPLNRNPSYLLSHLEVQKLLIQVAGEPRSRTFIESALDGTLITLDDLVQTGLLKQAGERFRISFILFLQQDLATIKSVAGKLSANLAAQYLDRAGKFQQILQKTTAEHNSVNALAFILIGCFSLDWDGLQITSELDYRTEPRPTKRGDRYIAWAEERQYEDVREVYWGSHNDYYADCVLTTFGDHCTLPRTAFPDLGWEMDRSIYKLELQPALEQSLMDAFSPYISEFNEQLGRLMLALARGTRGLDPLSEILGTSPEHTLSLLDLLEELHYIEGDTTSGFKPLIPVLPAADAEMIDEVLTRSGEILVDWLPEHMDELQERLGNLTPLKYGLTFQDIFSQIWHYLFGLANQHMVKAGFFADPYDPKRQYQGFIPVVWHPDVMPEETTF
;
A
#
# COMPACT_ATOMS: atom_id res chain seq x y z
N MET A 1 21.93 -4.16 -16.01
CA MET A 1 20.52 -3.81 -15.75
C MET A 1 20.26 -2.46 -16.39
N ARG A 2 19.43 -2.38 -17.40
CA ARG A 2 19.04 -1.09 -17.99
C ARG A 2 18.12 -0.41 -16.98
N ASN A 3 18.57 0.69 -16.40
CA ASN A 3 17.75 1.61 -15.64
C ASN A 3 16.77 2.23 -16.64
N THR A 4 15.60 1.63 -16.81
CA THR A 4 14.53 2.25 -17.57
C THR A 4 14.04 3.41 -16.73
N GLU A 5 14.33 4.63 -17.16
CA GLU A 5 13.84 5.87 -16.54
C GLU A 5 12.31 5.84 -16.49
N LYS A 6 11.76 5.41 -15.37
CA LYS A 6 10.33 5.56 -15.13
C LYS A 6 10.04 7.04 -14.90
N LEU A 7 9.20 7.63 -15.74
CA LEU A 7 8.79 9.03 -15.65
C LEU A 7 7.68 9.25 -14.63
N LEU A 8 6.88 8.19 -14.36
CA LEU A 8 5.77 8.22 -13.43
C LEU A 8 5.97 7.18 -12.32
N SER A 9 5.62 7.55 -11.12
CA SER A 9 5.18 6.63 -10.09
C SER A 9 3.68 6.44 -10.26
N PHE A 10 3.17 5.25 -10.07
CA PHE A 10 1.76 4.97 -10.28
C PHE A 10 1.30 3.80 -9.42
N GLY A 11 0.01 3.76 -9.16
CA GLY A 11 -0.66 2.69 -8.46
C GLY A 11 -2.16 2.75 -8.67
N ILE A 12 -2.83 1.90 -7.93
CA ILE A 12 -4.28 1.86 -7.83
C ILE A 12 -4.69 1.88 -6.36
N THR A 13 -5.75 2.60 -6.05
CA THR A 13 -6.46 2.46 -4.77
C THR A 13 -7.69 1.62 -5.04
N GLY A 14 -7.87 0.53 -4.33
CA GLY A 14 -8.88 -0.49 -4.60
C GLY A 14 -8.31 -1.72 -5.34
N SER A 15 -9.14 -2.48 -6.02
CA SER A 15 -8.77 -3.77 -6.61
C SER A 15 -9.11 -3.90 -8.09
N VAL A 16 -8.25 -4.63 -8.80
CA VAL A 16 -8.48 -5.11 -10.17
C VAL A 16 -8.70 -6.62 -10.09
N SER A 17 -9.77 -7.11 -10.71
CA SER A 17 -10.04 -8.55 -10.75
C SER A 17 -8.86 -9.32 -11.36
N PRO A 18 -8.44 -10.45 -10.78
CA PRO A 18 -7.42 -11.32 -11.39
C PRO A 18 -7.79 -11.79 -12.81
N SER A 19 -9.08 -11.80 -13.15
CA SER A 19 -9.57 -12.16 -14.50
C SER A 19 -9.51 -11.02 -15.51
N THR A 20 -9.07 -9.82 -15.09
CA THR A 20 -8.97 -8.67 -16.00
C THR A 20 -7.78 -8.85 -16.93
N PRO A 21 -7.98 -8.84 -18.28
CA PRO A 21 -6.89 -8.96 -19.23
C PRO A 21 -5.82 -7.86 -19.01
N LEU A 22 -4.54 -8.19 -19.20
CA LEU A 22 -3.43 -7.27 -18.98
C LEU A 22 -3.60 -5.93 -19.71
N ASN A 23 -4.02 -5.95 -20.96
CA ASN A 23 -4.30 -4.72 -21.70
C ASN A 23 -5.53 -3.94 -21.20
N ARG A 24 -6.17 -4.39 -20.12
CA ARG A 24 -7.23 -3.71 -19.38
C ARG A 24 -6.84 -3.43 -17.93
N ASN A 25 -5.65 -3.82 -17.52
CA ASN A 25 -5.10 -3.53 -16.20
C ASN A 25 -4.37 -2.17 -16.23
N PRO A 26 -4.80 -1.18 -15.43
CA PRO A 26 -4.18 0.15 -15.45
C PRO A 26 -2.71 0.12 -15.03
N SER A 27 -2.32 -0.73 -14.08
CA SER A 27 -0.92 -0.86 -13.66
C SER A 27 -0.02 -1.40 -14.77
N TYR A 28 -0.51 -2.37 -15.54
CA TYR A 28 0.19 -2.87 -16.72
C TYR A 28 0.39 -1.76 -17.74
N LEU A 29 -0.68 -1.04 -18.12
CA LEU A 29 -0.59 0.05 -19.10
C LEU A 29 0.35 1.16 -18.62
N LEU A 30 0.26 1.56 -17.37
CA LEU A 30 1.12 2.59 -16.77
C LEU A 30 2.59 2.14 -16.62
N SER A 31 2.88 0.83 -16.66
CA SER A 31 4.25 0.33 -16.61
C SER A 31 5.06 0.61 -17.89
N HIS A 32 4.38 0.88 -19.01
CA HIS A 32 5.03 1.14 -20.30
C HIS A 32 5.51 2.58 -20.44
N LEU A 33 6.78 2.77 -20.72
CA LEU A 33 7.41 4.09 -20.82
C LEU A 33 6.73 5.00 -21.87
N GLU A 34 6.33 4.43 -23.02
CA GLU A 34 5.68 5.20 -24.09
C GLU A 34 4.28 5.68 -23.65
N VAL A 35 3.55 4.89 -22.84
CA VAL A 35 2.30 5.33 -22.24
C VAL A 35 2.55 6.47 -21.25
N GLN A 36 3.56 6.36 -20.38
CA GLN A 36 3.90 7.42 -19.43
C GLN A 36 4.23 8.74 -20.13
N LYS A 37 5.09 8.70 -21.18
CA LYS A 37 5.40 9.88 -22.01
C LYS A 37 4.16 10.51 -22.64
N LEU A 38 3.29 9.67 -23.20
CA LEU A 38 2.04 10.10 -23.81
C LEU A 38 1.14 10.79 -22.79
N LEU A 39 0.93 10.17 -21.61
CA LEU A 39 0.03 10.71 -20.59
C LEU A 39 0.51 12.06 -20.05
N ILE A 40 1.82 12.27 -19.84
CA ILE A 40 2.38 13.57 -19.47
C ILE A 40 2.07 14.62 -20.53
N GLN A 41 2.22 14.30 -21.82
CA GLN A 41 1.92 15.22 -22.92
C GLN A 41 0.42 15.55 -23.02
N VAL A 42 -0.45 14.56 -22.77
CA VAL A 42 -1.92 14.75 -22.76
C VAL A 42 -2.37 15.55 -21.53
N ALA A 43 -1.67 15.44 -20.40
CA ALA A 43 -1.95 16.26 -19.21
C ALA A 43 -1.70 17.75 -19.46
N GLY A 44 -0.75 18.09 -20.31
CA GLY A 44 -0.49 19.48 -20.74
C GLY A 44 -1.61 20.05 -21.61
N GLU A 45 -2.12 19.26 -22.56
CA GLU A 45 -3.24 19.63 -23.42
C GLU A 45 -3.91 18.41 -24.07
N PRO A 46 -5.23 18.43 -24.34
CA PRO A 46 -5.92 17.36 -25.04
C PRO A 46 -5.34 17.10 -26.45
N ARG A 47 -5.17 15.83 -26.82
CA ARG A 47 -4.55 15.40 -28.08
C ARG A 47 -5.55 14.74 -29.04
N SER A 48 -5.26 14.81 -30.34
CA SER A 48 -6.05 14.12 -31.35
C SER A 48 -5.82 12.60 -31.33
N ARG A 49 -6.74 11.83 -31.90
CA ARG A 49 -6.61 10.38 -32.11
C ARG A 49 -5.30 10.04 -32.82
N THR A 50 -5.03 10.70 -33.94
CA THR A 50 -3.82 10.45 -34.75
C THR A 50 -2.53 10.65 -33.97
N PHE A 51 -2.48 11.70 -33.11
CA PHE A 51 -1.33 11.94 -32.24
C PHE A 51 -1.09 10.78 -31.28
N ILE A 52 -2.17 10.30 -30.61
CA ILE A 52 -2.10 9.24 -29.62
C ILE A 52 -1.68 7.91 -30.29
N GLU A 53 -2.32 7.55 -31.41
CA GLU A 53 -2.00 6.35 -32.14
C GLU A 53 -0.56 6.36 -32.65
N SER A 54 -0.07 7.50 -33.13
CA SER A 54 1.35 7.65 -33.50
C SER A 54 2.31 7.54 -32.32
N ALA A 55 1.94 8.03 -31.14
CA ALA A 55 2.78 7.90 -29.93
C ALA A 55 2.83 6.47 -29.38
N LEU A 56 1.83 5.65 -29.69
CA LEU A 56 1.73 4.23 -29.31
C LEU A 56 2.27 3.30 -30.41
N ASP A 57 2.68 3.83 -31.57
CA ASP A 57 3.18 3.02 -32.68
C ASP A 57 4.37 2.16 -32.23
N GLY A 58 4.35 0.88 -32.63
CA GLY A 58 5.35 -0.10 -32.18
C GLY A 58 5.10 -0.72 -30.82
N THR A 59 4.06 -0.32 -30.10
CA THR A 59 3.59 -0.99 -28.87
C THR A 59 2.42 -1.94 -29.15
N LEU A 60 2.12 -2.81 -28.18
CA LEU A 60 0.90 -3.66 -28.22
C LEU A 60 -0.33 -2.94 -27.62
N ILE A 61 -0.16 -1.71 -27.15
CA ILE A 61 -1.19 -0.92 -26.47
C ILE A 61 -1.91 -0.04 -27.48
N THR A 62 -3.22 0.01 -27.38
CA THR A 62 -4.06 0.82 -28.26
C THR A 62 -4.71 1.99 -27.52
N LEU A 63 -5.19 2.99 -28.26
CA LEU A 63 -6.02 4.05 -27.70
C LEU A 63 -7.27 3.50 -26.99
N ASP A 64 -7.87 2.43 -27.54
CA ASP A 64 -9.05 1.78 -26.94
C ASP A 64 -8.74 1.18 -25.57
N ASP A 65 -7.53 0.62 -25.38
CA ASP A 65 -7.08 0.13 -24.08
C ASP A 65 -7.04 1.25 -23.04
N LEU A 66 -6.46 2.40 -23.39
CA LEU A 66 -6.38 3.56 -22.50
C LEU A 66 -7.75 4.18 -22.18
N VAL A 67 -8.68 4.15 -23.13
CA VAL A 67 -10.05 4.64 -22.90
C VAL A 67 -10.85 3.70 -22.03
N GLN A 68 -10.75 2.39 -22.28
CA GLN A 68 -11.54 1.41 -21.52
C GLN A 68 -11.06 1.21 -20.09
N THR A 69 -9.79 1.49 -19.81
CA THR A 69 -9.25 1.52 -18.43
C THR A 69 -9.50 2.84 -17.70
N GLY A 70 -10.06 3.83 -18.39
CA GLY A 70 -10.31 5.14 -17.80
C GLY A 70 -9.06 6.03 -17.67
N LEU A 71 -7.93 5.66 -18.28
CA LEU A 71 -6.75 6.54 -18.30
C LEU A 71 -6.95 7.74 -19.21
N LEU A 72 -7.67 7.55 -20.33
CA LEU A 72 -8.08 8.62 -21.22
C LEU A 72 -9.59 8.63 -21.40
N LYS A 73 -10.16 9.82 -21.69
CA LYS A 73 -11.54 9.96 -22.16
C LYS A 73 -11.62 10.87 -23.37
N GLN A 74 -12.59 10.59 -24.23
CA GLN A 74 -12.88 11.43 -25.38
C GLN A 74 -13.55 12.74 -24.95
N ALA A 75 -13.11 13.84 -25.50
CA ALA A 75 -13.64 15.19 -25.30
C ALA A 75 -13.74 15.88 -26.67
N GLY A 76 -14.92 15.75 -27.33
CA GLY A 76 -15.09 16.12 -28.73
C GLY A 76 -14.23 15.29 -29.67
N GLU A 77 -13.39 15.92 -30.50
CA GLU A 77 -12.46 15.24 -31.41
C GLU A 77 -11.10 14.92 -30.77
N ARG A 78 -10.91 15.28 -29.51
CA ARG A 78 -9.65 15.07 -28.77
C ARG A 78 -9.85 14.14 -27.59
N PHE A 79 -8.73 13.72 -26.99
CA PHE A 79 -8.67 12.91 -25.79
C PHE A 79 -7.95 13.66 -24.69
N ARG A 80 -8.43 13.51 -23.47
CA ARG A 80 -7.85 14.10 -22.26
C ARG A 80 -7.64 13.04 -21.18
N ILE A 81 -6.81 13.35 -20.21
CA ILE A 81 -6.65 12.53 -19.00
C ILE A 81 -8.00 12.40 -18.29
N SER A 82 -8.26 11.23 -17.69
CA SER A 82 -9.47 10.97 -16.91
C SER A 82 -9.23 10.18 -15.61
N PHE A 83 -7.98 10.15 -15.17
CA PHE A 83 -7.56 9.59 -13.89
C PHE A 83 -6.68 10.60 -13.14
N ILE A 84 -6.28 10.30 -11.90
CA ILE A 84 -5.43 11.20 -11.13
C ILE A 84 -4.01 11.18 -11.70
N LEU A 85 -3.56 12.29 -12.26
CA LEU A 85 -2.18 12.48 -12.70
C LEU A 85 -1.64 13.81 -12.19
N PHE A 86 -0.79 13.76 -11.18
CA PHE A 86 -0.10 14.93 -10.67
C PHE A 86 1.22 15.15 -11.40
N LEU A 87 1.43 16.37 -11.85
CA LEU A 87 2.69 16.83 -12.39
C LEU A 87 3.59 17.35 -11.26
N GLN A 88 4.88 17.56 -11.51
CA GLN A 88 5.85 18.03 -10.51
C GLN A 88 5.39 19.28 -9.76
N GLN A 89 4.81 20.24 -10.47
CA GLN A 89 4.29 21.47 -9.86
C GLN A 89 3.12 21.22 -8.90
N ASP A 90 2.28 20.22 -9.19
CA ASP A 90 1.17 19.83 -8.33
C ASP A 90 1.73 19.20 -7.04
N LEU A 91 2.70 18.30 -7.17
CA LEU A 91 3.34 17.64 -6.03
C LEU A 91 4.03 18.63 -5.10
N ALA A 92 4.73 19.63 -5.65
CA ALA A 92 5.34 20.71 -4.86
C ALA A 92 4.27 21.50 -4.06
N THR A 93 3.13 21.77 -4.68
CA THR A 93 2.00 22.46 -4.04
C THR A 93 1.38 21.60 -2.95
N ILE A 94 1.09 20.33 -3.25
CA ILE A 94 0.53 19.35 -2.29
C ILE A 94 1.47 19.21 -1.08
N LYS A 95 2.75 18.95 -1.30
CA LYS A 95 3.75 18.81 -0.22
C LYS A 95 3.82 20.07 0.67
N SER A 96 3.76 21.26 0.08
CA SER A 96 3.77 22.53 0.82
C SER A 96 2.54 22.72 1.70
N VAL A 97 1.35 22.37 1.20
CA VAL A 97 0.08 22.49 1.94
C VAL A 97 -0.03 21.37 2.96
N ALA A 98 0.17 20.12 2.53
CA ALA A 98 0.11 18.94 3.38
C ALA A 98 1.14 19.01 4.51
N GLY A 99 2.35 19.51 4.27
CA GLY A 99 3.39 19.62 5.31
C GLY A 99 3.02 20.48 6.50
N LYS A 100 2.18 21.52 6.31
CA LYS A 100 1.68 22.33 7.42
C LYS A 100 0.54 21.66 8.18
N LEU A 101 -0.39 21.08 7.44
CA LEU A 101 -1.58 20.46 8.03
C LEU A 101 -1.25 19.12 8.68
N SER A 102 -0.30 18.36 8.12
CA SER A 102 0.20 17.12 8.72
C SER A 102 0.89 17.33 10.07
N ALA A 103 1.60 18.45 10.24
CA ALA A 103 2.19 18.79 11.53
C ALA A 103 1.10 19.06 12.59
N ASN A 104 0.00 19.72 12.21
CA ASN A 104 -1.16 19.93 13.06
C ASN A 104 -1.84 18.60 13.42
N LEU A 105 -2.10 17.74 12.41
CA LEU A 105 -2.66 16.41 12.62
C LEU A 105 -1.79 15.58 13.57
N ALA A 106 -0.48 15.51 13.31
CA ALA A 106 0.46 14.80 14.18
C ALA A 106 0.44 15.32 15.62
N ALA A 107 0.32 16.62 15.83
CA ALA A 107 0.23 17.20 17.17
C ALA A 107 -0.98 16.66 17.96
N GLN A 108 -2.15 16.46 17.29
CA GLN A 108 -3.34 15.87 17.92
C GLN A 108 -3.08 14.47 18.48
N TYR A 109 -2.30 13.67 17.75
CA TYR A 109 -1.90 12.33 18.20
C TYR A 109 -0.83 12.38 19.28
N LEU A 110 0.17 13.24 19.14
CA LEU A 110 1.26 13.38 20.11
C LEU A 110 0.76 13.87 21.48
N ASP A 111 -0.23 14.76 21.51
CA ASP A 111 -0.87 15.18 22.76
C ASP A 111 -1.58 14.02 23.48
N ARG A 112 -1.95 12.97 22.77
CA ARG A 112 -2.61 11.76 23.29
C ARG A 112 -1.68 10.55 23.33
N ALA A 113 -0.39 10.69 22.95
CA ALA A 113 0.55 9.58 22.79
C ALA A 113 0.67 8.72 24.06
N GLY A 114 0.73 9.34 25.25
CA GLY A 114 0.79 8.59 26.51
C GLY A 114 -0.42 7.68 26.75
N LYS A 115 -1.61 8.10 26.31
CA LYS A 115 -2.81 7.27 26.42
C LYS A 115 -2.79 6.11 25.43
N PHE A 116 -2.40 6.35 24.19
CA PHE A 116 -2.21 5.29 23.20
C PHE A 116 -1.17 4.27 23.66
N GLN A 117 -0.04 4.72 24.19
CA GLN A 117 0.99 3.82 24.72
C GLN A 117 0.48 2.94 25.85
N GLN A 118 -0.34 3.47 26.77
CA GLN A 118 -0.96 2.67 27.84
C GLN A 118 -1.90 1.59 27.30
N ILE A 119 -2.64 1.87 26.21
CA ILE A 119 -3.49 0.87 25.57
C ILE A 119 -2.64 -0.19 24.87
N LEU A 120 -1.67 0.23 24.06
CA LEU A 120 -0.79 -0.65 23.29
C LEU A 120 0.06 -1.58 24.17
N GLN A 121 0.39 -1.18 25.40
CA GLN A 121 1.06 -2.03 26.39
C GLN A 121 0.22 -3.22 26.86
N LYS A 122 -1.08 -3.28 26.54
CA LYS A 122 -1.95 -4.42 26.84
C LYS A 122 -1.79 -5.59 25.86
N THR A 123 -0.95 -5.44 24.80
CA THR A 123 -0.69 -6.53 23.84
C THR A 123 -0.28 -7.80 24.56
N THR A 124 -0.82 -8.94 24.12
CA THR A 124 -0.54 -10.25 24.70
C THR A 124 0.75 -10.88 24.12
N ALA A 125 1.27 -10.34 23.03
CA ALA A 125 2.51 -10.76 22.40
C ALA A 125 3.69 -9.93 22.98
N GLU A 126 4.38 -10.46 24.00
CA GLU A 126 5.42 -9.78 24.78
C GLU A 126 6.57 -9.19 23.94
N HIS A 127 6.83 -9.73 22.75
CA HIS A 127 7.88 -9.25 21.84
C HIS A 127 7.47 -8.02 21.05
N ASN A 128 6.18 -7.63 21.04
CA ASN A 128 5.69 -6.49 20.28
C ASN A 128 6.22 -5.18 20.87
N SER A 129 6.85 -4.36 20.02
CA SER A 129 7.24 -3.00 20.38
C SER A 129 6.03 -2.07 20.32
N VAL A 130 5.80 -1.32 21.41
CA VAL A 130 4.71 -0.32 21.49
C VAL A 130 4.77 0.71 20.36
N ASN A 131 5.98 1.16 20.00
CA ASN A 131 6.16 2.13 18.91
C ASN A 131 5.91 1.53 17.53
N ALA A 132 6.21 0.22 17.34
CA ALA A 132 5.86 -0.49 16.11
C ALA A 132 4.34 -0.69 16.01
N LEU A 133 3.68 -1.10 17.10
CA LEU A 133 2.23 -1.21 17.14
C LEU A 133 1.53 0.15 16.92
N ALA A 134 2.07 1.24 17.48
CA ALA A 134 1.54 2.58 17.25
C ALA A 134 1.62 2.96 15.76
N PHE A 135 2.75 2.70 15.09
CA PHE A 135 2.88 2.93 13.65
C PHE A 135 1.88 2.09 12.85
N ILE A 136 1.76 0.80 13.16
CA ILE A 136 0.88 -0.13 12.47
C ILE A 136 -0.59 0.28 12.63
N LEU A 137 -1.06 0.39 13.88
CA LEU A 137 -2.49 0.57 14.16
C LEU A 137 -2.95 2.00 13.89
N ILE A 138 -2.15 3.00 14.23
CA ILE A 138 -2.53 4.40 14.05
C ILE A 138 -2.02 4.90 12.70
N GLY A 139 -0.72 4.77 12.44
CA GLY A 139 -0.07 5.39 11.29
C GLY A 139 -0.47 4.79 9.95
N CYS A 140 -0.74 3.49 9.91
CA CYS A 140 -1.08 2.82 8.67
C CYS A 140 -2.53 2.36 8.64
N PHE A 141 -3.02 1.74 9.72
CA PHE A 141 -4.39 1.25 9.72
C PHE A 141 -5.40 2.40 9.84
N SER A 142 -5.36 3.14 10.94
CA SER A 142 -6.35 4.18 11.18
C SER A 142 -6.18 5.38 10.25
N LEU A 143 -4.96 5.86 10.01
CA LEU A 143 -4.75 7.02 9.12
C LEU A 143 -4.93 6.68 7.64
N ASP A 144 -4.60 5.48 7.20
CA ASP A 144 -4.79 5.06 5.81
C ASP A 144 -6.24 4.56 5.61
N TRP A 145 -6.60 3.43 6.17
CA TRP A 145 -7.85 2.72 5.88
C TRP A 145 -9.07 3.41 6.49
N ASP A 146 -9.08 3.59 7.84
CA ASP A 146 -10.18 4.29 8.48
C ASP A 146 -10.25 5.74 8.01
N GLY A 147 -9.10 6.38 7.77
CA GLY A 147 -9.04 7.74 7.22
C GLY A 147 -9.69 7.83 5.85
N LEU A 148 -9.46 6.87 4.95
CA LEU A 148 -10.12 6.82 3.65
C LEU A 148 -11.62 6.55 3.81
N GLN A 149 -12.03 5.67 4.74
CA GLN A 149 -13.43 5.44 5.02
C GLN A 149 -14.12 6.69 5.58
N ILE A 150 -13.56 7.31 6.61
CA ILE A 150 -14.09 8.53 7.23
C ILE A 150 -14.20 9.66 6.21
N THR A 151 -13.21 9.82 5.33
CA THR A 151 -13.28 10.83 4.27
C THR A 151 -14.37 10.56 3.24
N SER A 152 -14.73 9.29 3.02
CA SER A 152 -15.87 8.89 2.18
C SER A 152 -17.21 9.16 2.89
N GLU A 153 -17.34 8.79 4.15
CA GLU A 153 -18.54 9.01 4.96
C GLU A 153 -18.87 10.51 5.13
N LEU A 154 -17.83 11.36 5.16
CA LEU A 154 -17.97 12.82 5.21
C LEU A 154 -18.13 13.47 3.81
N ASP A 155 -18.25 12.69 2.74
CA ASP A 155 -18.37 13.14 1.35
C ASP A 155 -17.20 14.03 0.87
N TYR A 156 -16.01 13.78 1.42
CA TYR A 156 -14.77 14.45 0.99
C TYR A 156 -14.02 13.72 -0.12
N ARG A 157 -14.35 12.45 -0.34
CA ARG A 157 -13.71 11.57 -1.32
C ARG A 157 -14.74 10.85 -2.19
N THR A 158 -14.43 10.73 -3.48
CA THR A 158 -15.18 9.85 -4.39
C THR A 158 -14.71 8.41 -4.18
N GLU A 159 -15.65 7.50 -3.96
CA GLU A 159 -15.33 6.07 -3.90
C GLU A 159 -15.07 5.48 -5.29
N PRO A 160 -14.24 4.42 -5.37
CA PRO A 160 -14.07 3.68 -6.61
C PRO A 160 -15.40 3.13 -7.11
N ARG A 161 -15.77 3.52 -8.32
CA ARG A 161 -16.98 2.99 -8.98
C ARG A 161 -16.68 1.66 -9.65
N PRO A 162 -17.57 0.66 -9.57
CA PRO A 162 -17.36 -0.58 -10.25
C PRO A 162 -17.28 -0.35 -11.76
N THR A 163 -16.28 -0.95 -12.41
CA THR A 163 -16.22 -1.05 -13.85
C THR A 163 -17.30 -2.02 -14.34
N LYS A 164 -17.53 -2.07 -15.65
CA LYS A 164 -18.46 -3.05 -16.27
C LYS A 164 -18.07 -4.51 -16.01
N ARG A 165 -16.84 -4.76 -15.54
CA ARG A 165 -16.30 -6.10 -15.24
C ARG A 165 -16.26 -6.41 -13.75
N GLY A 166 -16.68 -5.48 -12.90
CA GLY A 166 -16.68 -5.63 -11.45
C GLY A 166 -15.40 -5.11 -10.76
N ASP A 167 -14.38 -4.67 -11.52
CA ASP A 167 -13.21 -4.01 -10.92
C ASP A 167 -13.63 -2.72 -10.22
N ARG A 168 -13.04 -2.42 -9.08
CA ARG A 168 -13.25 -1.18 -8.34
C ARG A 168 -11.89 -0.58 -8.01
N TYR A 169 -11.48 0.44 -8.74
CA TYR A 169 -10.22 1.12 -8.48
C TYR A 169 -10.26 2.59 -8.87
N ILE A 170 -9.37 3.35 -8.24
CA ILE A 170 -8.96 4.67 -8.66
C ILE A 170 -7.50 4.55 -9.10
N ALA A 171 -7.22 4.75 -10.38
CA ALA A 171 -5.86 4.81 -10.88
C ALA A 171 -5.26 6.18 -10.55
N TRP A 172 -3.99 6.19 -10.17
CA TRP A 172 -3.23 7.40 -9.94
C TRP A 172 -1.81 7.29 -10.50
N ALA A 173 -1.24 8.43 -10.87
CA ALA A 173 0.14 8.54 -11.26
C ALA A 173 0.71 9.91 -10.87
N GLU A 174 2.01 9.95 -10.65
CA GLU A 174 2.77 11.13 -10.23
C GLU A 174 4.03 11.26 -11.06
N GLU A 175 4.25 12.45 -11.63
CA GLU A 175 5.49 12.75 -12.33
C GLU A 175 6.63 12.89 -11.32
N ARG A 176 7.65 12.04 -11.43
CA ARG A 176 8.74 11.98 -10.45
C ARG A 176 10.00 12.72 -10.87
N GLN A 177 10.62 13.35 -9.87
CA GLN A 177 12.08 13.44 -9.76
C GLN A 177 12.56 12.35 -8.79
N TYR A 178 13.56 11.59 -9.18
CA TYR A 178 14.05 10.36 -8.56
C TYR A 178 14.54 10.47 -7.10
N GLU A 179 14.61 11.66 -6.51
CA GLU A 179 15.33 11.89 -5.24
C GLU A 179 14.45 11.83 -3.99
N ASP A 180 13.11 11.88 -4.08
CA ASP A 180 12.24 12.15 -2.94
C ASP A 180 11.37 10.98 -2.45
N VAL A 181 11.67 9.75 -2.81
CA VAL A 181 10.81 8.58 -2.53
C VAL A 181 10.69 8.24 -1.04
N ARG A 182 11.64 8.68 -0.21
CA ARG A 182 11.69 8.39 1.23
C ARG A 182 11.03 9.43 2.13
N GLU A 183 10.42 10.46 1.55
CA GLU A 183 9.91 11.58 2.36
C GLU A 183 8.52 11.36 2.94
N VAL A 184 7.76 10.38 2.45
CA VAL A 184 6.38 10.17 2.86
C VAL A 184 6.16 8.71 3.28
N TYR A 185 5.69 8.50 4.51
CA TYR A 185 5.53 7.19 5.13
C TYR A 185 4.08 6.73 4.99
N TRP A 186 3.76 6.10 3.88
CA TRP A 186 2.43 5.57 3.62
C TRP A 186 2.47 4.19 2.96
N GLY A 187 1.28 3.66 2.73
CA GLY A 187 1.03 2.45 1.98
C GLY A 187 1.09 1.20 2.83
N SER A 188 0.22 0.31 2.51
CA SER A 188 0.18 -1.04 3.06
C SER A 188 -0.16 -2.02 1.96
N HIS A 189 0.38 -3.23 2.08
CA HIS A 189 0.01 -4.39 1.27
C HIS A 189 -0.49 -5.47 2.20
N ASN A 190 -1.65 -6.03 1.90
CA ASN A 190 -2.26 -7.08 2.69
C ASN A 190 -2.57 -8.28 1.81
N ASP A 191 -2.14 -9.45 2.27
CA ASP A 191 -2.51 -10.73 1.71
C ASP A 191 -3.33 -11.52 2.74
N TYR A 192 -4.53 -11.90 2.36
CA TYR A 192 -5.50 -12.61 3.20
C TYR A 192 -5.45 -14.10 2.94
N TYR A 193 -5.27 -14.86 4.02
CA TYR A 193 -5.28 -16.32 4.03
C TYR A 193 -6.32 -16.82 5.04
N ALA A 194 -6.62 -18.11 5.01
CA ALA A 194 -7.60 -18.69 5.93
C ALA A 194 -7.22 -18.53 7.41
N ASP A 195 -5.95 -18.70 7.72
CA ASP A 195 -5.43 -18.75 9.09
C ASP A 195 -4.62 -17.51 9.51
N CYS A 196 -4.31 -16.62 8.59
CA CYS A 196 -3.53 -15.41 8.88
C CYS A 196 -3.74 -14.31 7.85
N VAL A 197 -3.39 -13.08 8.21
CA VAL A 197 -3.20 -11.97 7.28
C VAL A 197 -1.76 -11.49 7.38
N LEU A 198 -1.12 -11.28 6.25
CA LEU A 198 0.23 -10.74 6.16
C LEU A 198 0.18 -9.33 5.63
N THR A 199 0.79 -8.41 6.35
CA THR A 199 0.81 -7.00 5.96
C THR A 199 2.23 -6.46 5.95
N THR A 200 2.52 -5.57 5.00
CA THR A 200 3.72 -4.73 5.02
C THR A 200 3.32 -3.27 4.92
N PHE A 201 4.06 -2.42 5.61
CA PHE A 201 3.83 -0.98 5.63
C PHE A 201 5.03 -0.22 5.10
N GLY A 202 4.79 0.87 4.37
CA GLY A 202 5.83 1.75 3.84
C GLY A 202 6.24 1.41 2.40
N ASP A 203 5.30 1.18 1.51
CA ASP A 203 5.49 0.65 0.15
C ASP A 203 6.23 1.55 -0.84
N HIS A 204 6.48 2.79 -0.50
CA HIS A 204 7.29 3.71 -1.32
C HIS A 204 8.81 3.60 -1.11
N CYS A 205 9.30 2.45 -0.68
CA CYS A 205 10.73 2.24 -0.48
C CYS A 205 11.43 1.77 -1.75
N THR A 206 12.64 2.29 -2.01
CA THR A 206 13.52 1.83 -3.08
C THR A 206 14.37 0.63 -2.67
N LEU A 207 14.28 0.19 -1.41
CA LEU A 207 15.03 -0.94 -0.90
C LEU A 207 14.48 -2.26 -1.48
N PRO A 208 15.28 -3.32 -1.52
CA PRO A 208 14.81 -4.64 -1.89
C PRO A 208 13.61 -5.04 -1.02
N ARG A 209 12.55 -5.51 -1.65
CA ARG A 209 11.34 -5.98 -1.00
C ARG A 209 11.55 -7.43 -0.61
N THR A 210 11.61 -7.70 0.68
CA THR A 210 11.81 -9.04 1.25
C THR A 210 10.72 -9.44 2.22
N ALA A 211 9.71 -8.58 2.40
CA ALA A 211 8.56 -8.89 3.23
C ALA A 211 7.63 -9.89 2.53
N PHE A 212 6.83 -10.62 3.30
CA PHE A 212 5.98 -11.70 2.82
C PHE A 212 5.15 -11.38 1.56
N PRO A 213 4.27 -10.38 1.56
CA PRO A 213 3.46 -10.09 0.37
C PRO A 213 4.32 -9.67 -0.81
N ASP A 214 5.43 -9.00 -0.57
CA ASP A 214 6.29 -8.47 -1.61
C ASP A 214 7.09 -9.54 -2.36
N LEU A 215 7.29 -10.73 -1.79
CA LEU A 215 7.91 -11.86 -2.50
C LEU A 215 7.06 -12.29 -3.70
N GLY A 216 5.73 -12.38 -3.50
CA GLY A 216 4.78 -12.64 -4.60
C GLY A 216 4.81 -11.53 -5.65
N TRP A 217 4.79 -10.27 -5.24
CA TRP A 217 4.88 -9.11 -6.12
C TRP A 217 6.16 -9.07 -6.95
N GLU A 218 7.31 -9.43 -6.37
CA GLU A 218 8.58 -9.50 -7.12
C GLU A 218 8.60 -10.66 -8.11
N MET A 219 7.92 -11.77 -7.83
CA MET A 219 7.72 -12.84 -8.81
C MET A 219 6.86 -12.37 -9.97
N ASP A 220 5.72 -11.75 -9.73
CA ASP A 220 4.85 -11.17 -10.75
C ASP A 220 5.61 -10.17 -11.62
N ARG A 221 6.35 -9.24 -11.02
CA ARG A 221 7.19 -8.29 -11.74
C ARG A 221 8.27 -8.96 -12.57
N SER A 222 8.79 -10.10 -12.13
CA SER A 222 9.78 -10.85 -12.88
C SER A 222 9.16 -11.52 -14.12
N ILE A 223 7.93 -12.00 -14.01
CA ILE A 223 7.16 -12.52 -15.15
C ILE A 223 6.86 -11.38 -16.15
N TYR A 224 6.39 -10.22 -15.71
CA TYR A 224 6.16 -9.06 -16.57
C TYR A 224 7.42 -8.61 -17.33
N LYS A 225 8.61 -8.73 -16.72
CA LYS A 225 9.89 -8.40 -17.39
C LYS A 225 10.27 -9.36 -18.51
N LEU A 226 9.61 -10.50 -18.64
CA LEU A 226 9.85 -11.45 -19.74
C LEU A 226 9.22 -11.01 -21.06
N GLU A 227 8.38 -9.96 -21.05
CA GLU A 227 7.69 -9.42 -22.24
C GLU A 227 6.97 -10.53 -23.02
N LEU A 228 6.28 -11.42 -22.32
CA LEU A 228 5.56 -12.54 -22.91
C LEU A 228 4.25 -12.07 -23.56
N GLN A 229 3.66 -12.92 -24.38
CA GLN A 229 2.31 -12.67 -24.85
C GLN A 229 1.33 -12.67 -23.66
N PRO A 230 0.35 -11.74 -23.60
CA PRO A 230 -0.50 -11.55 -22.43
C PRO A 230 -1.20 -12.84 -21.94
N ALA A 231 -1.62 -13.72 -22.86
CA ALA A 231 -2.24 -14.99 -22.50
C ALA A 231 -1.27 -15.97 -21.84
N LEU A 232 0.01 -15.98 -22.24
CA LEU A 232 1.02 -16.84 -21.63
C LEU A 232 1.43 -16.30 -20.27
N GLU A 233 1.56 -15.00 -20.15
CA GLU A 233 1.87 -14.30 -18.91
C GLU A 233 0.80 -14.58 -17.86
N GLN A 234 -0.48 -14.41 -18.20
CA GLN A 234 -1.60 -14.74 -17.32
C GLN A 234 -1.60 -16.23 -16.91
N SER A 235 -1.35 -17.13 -17.86
CA SER A 235 -1.30 -18.57 -17.57
C SER A 235 -0.16 -18.93 -16.60
N LEU A 236 0.98 -18.26 -16.68
CA LEU A 236 2.08 -18.46 -15.75
C LEU A 236 1.71 -17.95 -14.34
N MET A 237 1.13 -16.76 -14.26
CA MET A 237 0.67 -16.21 -12.98
C MET A 237 -0.37 -17.11 -12.32
N ASP A 238 -1.37 -17.55 -13.05
CA ASP A 238 -2.41 -18.48 -12.57
C ASP A 238 -1.81 -19.81 -12.06
N ALA A 239 -0.74 -20.29 -12.72
CA ALA A 239 -0.08 -21.53 -12.34
C ALA A 239 0.76 -21.41 -11.07
N PHE A 240 1.40 -20.25 -10.82
CA PHE A 240 2.27 -20.05 -9.67
C PHE A 240 1.55 -19.52 -8.43
N SER A 241 0.48 -18.75 -8.59
CA SER A 241 -0.24 -18.11 -7.48
C SER A 241 -0.63 -19.07 -6.34
N PRO A 242 -1.15 -20.30 -6.58
CA PRO A 242 -1.47 -21.21 -5.49
C PRO A 242 -0.29 -21.60 -4.62
N TYR A 243 0.90 -21.78 -5.21
CA TYR A 243 2.11 -22.15 -4.47
C TYR A 243 2.64 -21.00 -3.62
N ILE A 244 2.56 -19.78 -4.13
CA ILE A 244 2.93 -18.57 -3.37
C ILE A 244 1.99 -18.39 -2.19
N SER A 245 0.69 -18.57 -2.40
CA SER A 245 -0.33 -18.47 -1.35
C SER A 245 -0.10 -19.49 -0.24
N GLU A 246 0.11 -20.76 -0.59
CA GLU A 246 0.40 -21.82 0.39
C GLU A 246 1.68 -21.52 1.18
N PHE A 247 2.73 -21.08 0.50
CA PHE A 247 4.00 -20.73 1.14
C PHE A 247 3.83 -19.59 2.15
N ASN A 248 3.17 -18.49 1.75
CA ASN A 248 2.96 -17.35 2.63
C ASN A 248 2.06 -17.71 3.82
N GLU A 249 1.02 -18.51 3.61
CA GLU A 249 0.15 -18.99 4.69
C GLU A 249 0.93 -19.83 5.72
N GLN A 250 1.82 -20.72 5.27
CA GLN A 250 2.68 -21.49 6.16
C GLN A 250 3.59 -20.59 7.02
N LEU A 251 4.19 -19.55 6.42
CA LEU A 251 5.00 -18.57 7.16
C LEU A 251 4.18 -17.83 8.21
N GLY A 252 2.97 -17.37 7.85
CA GLY A 252 2.08 -16.67 8.77
C GLY A 252 1.63 -17.56 9.94
N ARG A 253 1.28 -18.82 9.68
CA ARG A 253 0.92 -19.82 10.71
C ARG A 253 2.06 -20.10 11.68
N LEU A 254 3.30 -20.18 11.18
CA LEU A 254 4.50 -20.30 12.03
C LEU A 254 4.63 -19.10 12.96
N MET A 255 4.54 -17.89 12.43
CA MET A 255 4.67 -16.68 13.23
C MET A 255 3.59 -16.58 14.32
N LEU A 256 2.32 -16.89 14.01
CA LEU A 256 1.24 -16.96 14.99
C LEU A 256 1.47 -18.02 16.05
N ALA A 257 1.98 -19.21 15.69
CA ALA A 257 2.30 -20.26 16.65
C ALA A 257 3.44 -19.85 17.59
N LEU A 258 4.49 -19.22 17.05
CA LEU A 258 5.61 -18.70 17.84
C LEU A 258 5.16 -17.59 18.82
N ALA A 259 4.29 -16.69 18.39
CA ALA A 259 3.73 -15.63 19.24
C ALA A 259 2.88 -16.19 20.39
N ARG A 260 2.21 -17.33 20.18
CA ARG A 260 1.47 -18.08 21.22
C ARG A 260 2.36 -18.87 22.16
N GLY A 261 3.69 -18.85 21.97
CA GLY A 261 4.65 -19.53 22.83
C GLY A 261 5.08 -20.92 22.37
N THR A 262 4.67 -21.41 21.21
CA THR A 262 5.18 -22.67 20.65
C THR A 262 6.66 -22.47 20.27
N ARG A 263 7.55 -23.36 20.74
CA ARG A 263 9.01 -23.17 20.58
C ARG A 263 9.73 -24.37 19.95
N GLY A 264 9.17 -25.56 19.99
CA GLY A 264 9.82 -26.78 19.50
C GLY A 264 9.50 -27.05 18.03
N LEU A 265 10.44 -27.71 17.33
CA LEU A 265 10.29 -28.06 15.91
C LEU A 265 9.12 -29.03 15.68
N ASP A 266 8.98 -30.08 16.49
CA ASP A 266 7.91 -31.09 16.33
C ASP A 266 6.50 -30.46 16.46
N PRO A 267 6.18 -29.65 17.51
CA PRO A 267 4.90 -28.97 17.61
C PRO A 267 4.64 -28.01 16.46
N LEU A 268 5.66 -27.29 15.95
CA LEU A 268 5.52 -26.40 14.81
C LEU A 268 5.20 -27.17 13.52
N SER A 269 5.87 -28.33 13.32
CA SER A 269 5.62 -29.21 12.17
C SER A 269 4.21 -29.80 12.21
N GLU A 270 3.71 -30.16 13.40
CA GLU A 270 2.33 -30.62 13.58
C GLU A 270 1.31 -29.54 13.22
N ILE A 271 1.53 -28.28 13.66
CA ILE A 271 0.68 -27.13 13.33
C ILE A 271 0.62 -26.89 11.82
N LEU A 272 1.74 -27.03 11.13
CA LEU A 272 1.80 -26.86 9.68
C LEU A 272 1.27 -28.07 8.89
N GLY A 273 1.26 -29.26 9.52
CA GLY A 273 0.98 -30.53 8.83
C GLY A 273 2.07 -30.92 7.83
N THR A 274 3.34 -30.54 8.10
CA THR A 274 4.49 -30.77 7.22
C THR A 274 5.59 -31.57 7.91
N SER A 275 6.61 -32.00 7.14
CA SER A 275 7.74 -32.69 7.75
C SER A 275 8.62 -31.74 8.59
N PRO A 276 9.33 -32.22 9.61
CA PRO A 276 10.28 -31.41 10.38
C PRO A 276 11.35 -30.74 9.51
N GLU A 277 11.81 -31.40 8.45
CA GLU A 277 12.80 -30.84 7.52
C GLU A 277 12.25 -29.66 6.75
N HIS A 278 10.98 -29.73 6.30
CA HIS A 278 10.34 -28.61 5.61
C HIS A 278 10.08 -27.46 6.57
N THR A 279 9.57 -27.74 7.78
CA THR A 279 9.37 -26.72 8.82
C THR A 279 10.68 -26.02 9.17
N LEU A 280 11.77 -26.77 9.30
CA LEU A 280 13.09 -26.19 9.58
C LEU A 280 13.54 -25.26 8.44
N SER A 281 13.34 -25.64 7.18
CA SER A 281 13.67 -24.79 6.04
C SER A 281 12.89 -23.46 6.05
N LEU A 282 11.62 -23.46 6.50
CA LEU A 282 10.83 -22.24 6.66
C LEU A 282 11.33 -21.39 7.83
N LEU A 283 11.73 -22.02 8.94
CA LEU A 283 12.31 -21.32 10.09
C LEU A 283 13.68 -20.70 9.74
N ASP A 284 14.54 -21.43 9.02
CA ASP A 284 15.82 -20.91 8.53
C ASP A 284 15.60 -19.66 7.64
N LEU A 285 14.58 -19.70 6.75
CA LEU A 285 14.21 -18.56 5.95
C LEU A 285 13.74 -17.35 6.78
N LEU A 286 12.87 -17.59 7.78
CA LEU A 286 12.40 -16.53 8.67
C LEU A 286 13.54 -15.92 9.50
N GLU A 287 14.53 -16.72 9.89
CA GLU A 287 15.74 -16.26 10.58
C GLU A 287 16.62 -15.41 9.65
N GLU A 288 16.86 -15.85 8.42
CA GLU A 288 17.60 -15.07 7.41
C GLU A 288 16.91 -13.75 7.06
N LEU A 289 15.58 -13.71 7.10
CA LEU A 289 14.79 -12.48 6.95
C LEU A 289 14.78 -11.61 8.21
N HIS A 290 15.38 -12.08 9.33
CA HIS A 290 15.32 -11.43 10.65
C HIS A 290 13.89 -11.24 11.18
N TYR A 291 12.99 -12.18 10.88
CA TYR A 291 11.63 -12.19 11.42
C TYR A 291 11.52 -12.98 12.72
N ILE A 292 12.44 -13.89 12.92
CA ILE A 292 12.59 -14.67 14.16
C ILE A 292 14.05 -14.69 14.57
N GLU A 293 14.29 -15.08 15.83
CA GLU A 293 15.60 -15.47 16.33
C GLU A 293 15.48 -16.76 17.18
N GLY A 294 16.56 -17.51 17.25
CA GLY A 294 16.64 -18.73 18.06
C GLY A 294 17.18 -19.92 17.29
N ASP A 295 17.04 -21.10 17.87
CA ASP A 295 17.44 -22.37 17.27
C ASP A 295 16.58 -23.53 17.79
N THR A 296 16.81 -24.72 17.27
CA THR A 296 16.10 -25.95 17.68
C THR A 296 16.30 -26.33 19.13
N THR A 297 17.32 -25.81 19.81
CA THR A 297 17.65 -26.12 21.22
C THR A 297 17.02 -25.10 22.17
N SER A 298 17.18 -23.79 21.87
CA SER A 298 16.65 -22.67 22.67
C SER A 298 15.19 -22.35 22.33
N GLY A 299 14.71 -22.83 21.19
CA GLY A 299 13.44 -22.48 20.59
C GLY A 299 13.52 -21.16 19.85
N PHE A 300 12.51 -20.91 19.01
CA PHE A 300 12.40 -19.72 18.18
C PHE A 300 11.43 -18.70 18.79
N LYS A 301 11.68 -17.41 18.57
CA LYS A 301 10.79 -16.30 18.97
C LYS A 301 10.67 -15.25 17.88
N PRO A 302 9.49 -14.60 17.72
CA PRO A 302 9.31 -13.53 16.75
C PRO A 302 10.14 -12.29 17.07
N LEU A 303 10.58 -11.59 16.03
CA LEU A 303 11.21 -10.28 16.06
C LEU A 303 10.35 -9.21 15.39
N ILE A 304 9.38 -9.60 14.56
CA ILE A 304 8.42 -8.72 13.92
C ILE A 304 7.09 -8.72 14.69
N PRO A 305 6.27 -7.68 14.58
CA PRO A 305 4.96 -7.62 15.21
C PRO A 305 4.06 -8.78 14.77
N VAL A 306 3.41 -9.41 15.74
CA VAL A 306 2.37 -10.42 15.54
C VAL A 306 1.17 -10.01 16.39
N LEU A 307 -0.01 -9.96 15.80
CA LEU A 307 -1.26 -9.57 16.45
C LEU A 307 -2.18 -10.80 16.58
N PRO A 308 -2.16 -11.48 17.73
CA PRO A 308 -3.00 -12.66 17.98
C PRO A 308 -4.45 -12.26 18.26
N ALA A 309 -5.38 -13.22 18.16
CA ALA A 309 -6.80 -13.01 18.45
C ALA A 309 -7.09 -12.37 19.82
N ALA A 310 -6.23 -12.61 20.80
CA ALA A 310 -6.38 -12.06 22.15
C ALA A 310 -6.20 -10.52 22.23
N ASP A 311 -5.63 -9.90 21.18
CA ASP A 311 -5.39 -8.46 21.14
C ASP A 311 -6.58 -7.65 20.57
N ALA A 312 -7.70 -8.30 20.21
CA ALA A 312 -8.88 -7.68 19.58
C ALA A 312 -9.38 -6.42 20.31
N GLU A 313 -9.58 -6.50 21.63
CA GLU A 313 -10.10 -5.38 22.44
C GLU A 313 -9.11 -4.20 22.45
N MET A 314 -7.82 -4.46 22.51
CA MET A 314 -6.76 -3.45 22.48
C MET A 314 -6.73 -2.76 21.12
N ILE A 315 -6.82 -3.52 20.02
CA ILE A 315 -6.85 -3.00 18.64
C ILE A 315 -8.07 -2.10 18.45
N ASP A 316 -9.27 -2.58 18.80
CA ASP A 316 -10.52 -1.82 18.68
C ASP A 316 -10.46 -0.50 19.47
N GLU A 317 -9.94 -0.53 20.71
CA GLU A 317 -9.80 0.68 21.52
C GLU A 317 -8.84 1.71 20.86
N VAL A 318 -7.74 1.27 20.23
CA VAL A 318 -6.80 2.16 19.55
C VAL A 318 -7.44 2.77 18.31
N LEU A 319 -8.08 1.96 17.46
CA LEU A 319 -8.68 2.40 16.20
C LEU A 319 -9.85 3.37 16.46
N THR A 320 -10.74 3.04 17.39
CA THR A 320 -11.85 3.93 17.79
C THR A 320 -11.35 5.31 18.21
N ARG A 321 -10.35 5.36 19.10
CA ARG A 321 -9.81 6.65 19.57
C ARG A 321 -9.05 7.43 18.51
N SER A 322 -8.43 6.73 17.59
CA SER A 322 -7.76 7.34 16.45
C SER A 322 -8.78 7.92 15.47
N GLY A 323 -9.84 7.19 15.18
CA GLY A 323 -10.95 7.65 14.33
C GLY A 323 -11.65 8.90 14.88
N GLU A 324 -11.84 8.99 16.22
CA GLU A 324 -12.39 10.20 16.87
C GLU A 324 -11.55 11.45 16.52
N ILE A 325 -10.23 11.34 16.50
CA ILE A 325 -9.35 12.47 16.13
C ILE A 325 -9.57 12.89 14.67
N LEU A 326 -9.74 11.94 13.77
CA LEU A 326 -9.95 12.21 12.34
C LEU A 326 -11.30 12.85 12.07
N VAL A 327 -12.37 12.34 12.71
CA VAL A 327 -13.73 12.90 12.58
C VAL A 327 -13.79 14.35 13.04
N ASP A 328 -13.04 14.72 14.07
CA ASP A 328 -12.96 16.11 14.54
C ASP A 328 -12.06 16.97 13.63
N TRP A 329 -10.90 16.45 13.22
CA TRP A 329 -9.88 17.22 12.49
C TRP A 329 -10.25 17.53 11.03
N LEU A 330 -10.86 16.58 10.33
CA LEU A 330 -11.14 16.70 8.88
C LEU A 330 -12.05 17.90 8.57
N PRO A 331 -13.23 18.08 9.22
CA PRO A 331 -14.12 19.20 8.93
C PRO A 331 -13.45 20.58 9.19
N GLU A 332 -12.59 20.66 10.21
CA GLU A 332 -11.90 21.91 10.57
C GLU A 332 -10.93 22.39 9.50
N HIS A 333 -10.39 21.48 8.66
CA HIS A 333 -9.30 21.79 7.73
C HIS A 333 -9.67 21.62 6.25
N MET A 334 -10.86 21.10 5.94
CA MET A 334 -11.25 20.78 4.57
C MET A 334 -11.37 22.02 3.69
N ASP A 335 -11.95 23.11 4.19
CA ASP A 335 -12.11 24.37 3.42
C ASP A 335 -10.74 24.94 3.04
N GLU A 336 -9.77 24.95 3.97
CA GLU A 336 -8.39 25.39 3.71
C GLU A 336 -7.72 24.52 2.64
N LEU A 337 -7.92 23.20 2.69
CA LEU A 337 -7.38 22.27 1.71
C LEU A 337 -7.93 22.54 0.31
N GLN A 338 -9.26 22.69 0.18
CA GLN A 338 -9.91 22.96 -1.09
C GLN A 338 -9.48 24.30 -1.68
N GLU A 339 -9.40 25.35 -0.88
CA GLU A 339 -8.97 26.67 -1.33
C GLU A 339 -7.52 26.62 -1.86
N ARG A 340 -6.61 26.03 -1.09
CA ARG A 340 -5.18 26.03 -1.43
C ARG A 340 -4.79 25.07 -2.56
N LEU A 341 -5.52 23.98 -2.73
CA LEU A 341 -5.28 22.95 -3.74
C LEU A 341 -6.22 23.05 -4.95
N GLY A 342 -7.08 24.08 -5.02
CA GLY A 342 -8.09 24.26 -6.07
C GLY A 342 -7.55 24.49 -7.49
N ASN A 343 -6.22 24.62 -7.67
CA ASN A 343 -5.59 24.88 -8.97
C ASN A 343 -4.73 23.71 -9.50
N LEU A 344 -4.83 22.53 -8.90
CA LEU A 344 -4.07 21.35 -9.35
C LEU A 344 -4.45 20.93 -10.77
N THR A 345 -3.50 20.37 -11.50
CA THR A 345 -3.67 19.93 -12.89
C THR A 345 -4.86 18.99 -13.10
N PRO A 346 -5.12 17.98 -12.26
CA PRO A 346 -6.31 17.13 -12.41
C PRO A 346 -7.63 17.89 -12.43
N LEU A 347 -7.77 18.94 -11.66
CA LEU A 347 -8.99 19.77 -11.64
C LEU A 347 -9.19 20.52 -12.97
N LYS A 348 -8.11 20.93 -13.65
CA LYS A 348 -8.17 21.64 -14.94
C LYS A 348 -8.70 20.77 -16.07
N TYR A 349 -8.51 19.45 -16.02
CA TYR A 349 -9.10 18.54 -17.00
C TYR A 349 -10.39 17.87 -16.51
N GLY A 350 -10.98 18.38 -15.44
CA GLY A 350 -12.37 18.16 -15.05
C GLY A 350 -12.59 16.99 -14.11
N LEU A 351 -11.59 16.62 -13.29
CA LEU A 351 -11.82 15.91 -12.04
C LEU A 351 -12.32 16.90 -10.98
N THR A 352 -13.07 16.41 -10.01
CA THR A 352 -13.47 17.17 -8.83
C THR A 352 -12.39 17.06 -7.74
N PHE A 353 -12.51 17.90 -6.70
CA PHE A 353 -11.61 17.79 -5.56
C PHE A 353 -11.77 16.43 -4.85
N GLN A 354 -12.98 15.94 -4.74
CA GLN A 354 -13.29 14.61 -4.17
C GLN A 354 -12.62 13.47 -4.96
N ASP A 355 -12.54 13.61 -6.30
CA ASP A 355 -11.89 12.58 -7.14
C ASP A 355 -10.39 12.43 -6.85
N ILE A 356 -9.73 13.51 -6.41
CA ILE A 356 -8.28 13.53 -6.16
C ILE A 356 -7.93 13.44 -4.66
N PHE A 357 -8.93 13.54 -3.79
CA PHE A 357 -8.69 13.70 -2.35
C PHE A 357 -8.02 12.47 -1.73
N SER A 358 -8.32 11.26 -2.19
CA SER A 358 -7.65 10.05 -1.71
C SER A 358 -6.13 10.17 -1.79
N GLN A 359 -5.60 10.68 -2.91
CA GLN A 359 -4.16 10.84 -3.09
C GLN A 359 -3.59 12.01 -2.27
N ILE A 360 -4.35 13.10 -2.11
CA ILE A 360 -3.98 14.20 -1.21
C ILE A 360 -3.91 13.70 0.24
N TRP A 361 -4.86 12.85 0.63
CA TRP A 361 -4.91 12.26 1.95
C TRP A 361 -3.67 11.41 2.26
N HIS A 362 -3.18 10.63 1.28
CA HIS A 362 -1.93 9.87 1.44
C HIS A 362 -0.74 10.78 1.76
N TYR A 363 -0.63 11.95 1.12
CA TYR A 363 0.39 12.94 1.47
C TYR A 363 0.21 13.50 2.89
N LEU A 364 -1.02 13.79 3.29
CA LEU A 364 -1.32 14.33 4.62
C LEU A 364 -0.92 13.35 5.72
N PHE A 365 -1.46 12.14 5.69
CA PHE A 365 -1.17 11.19 6.75
C PHE A 365 0.27 10.65 6.68
N GLY A 366 0.82 10.47 5.48
CA GLY A 366 2.21 10.03 5.34
C GLY A 366 3.20 11.02 5.93
N LEU A 367 3.00 12.32 5.75
CA LEU A 367 3.79 13.36 6.40
C LEU A 367 3.51 13.45 7.91
N ALA A 368 2.26 13.21 8.35
CA ALA A 368 1.93 13.13 9.77
C ALA A 368 2.67 11.95 10.43
N ASN A 369 2.71 10.80 9.78
CA ASN A 369 3.49 9.64 10.21
C ASN A 369 4.97 10.00 10.40
N GLN A 370 5.56 10.73 9.44
CA GLN A 370 6.93 11.19 9.53
C GLN A 370 7.17 12.10 10.75
N HIS A 371 6.23 12.98 11.07
CA HIS A 371 6.31 13.80 12.29
C HIS A 371 6.27 12.94 13.56
N MET A 372 5.40 11.92 13.59
CA MET A 372 5.27 11.02 14.75
C MET A 372 6.48 10.08 14.91
N VAL A 373 7.11 9.66 13.80
CA VAL A 373 8.40 8.95 13.82
C VAL A 373 9.50 9.85 14.37
N LYS A 374 9.62 11.08 13.89
CA LYS A 374 10.62 12.07 14.40
C LYS A 374 10.43 12.39 15.88
N ALA A 375 9.20 12.35 16.37
CA ALA A 375 8.90 12.54 17.79
C ALA A 375 9.16 11.28 18.64
N GLY A 376 9.50 10.14 18.03
CA GLY A 376 9.74 8.88 18.73
C GLY A 376 8.47 8.16 19.21
N PHE A 377 7.30 8.60 18.77
CA PHE A 377 6.04 7.93 19.06
C PHE A 377 5.84 6.69 18.19
N PHE A 378 6.20 6.76 16.92
CA PHE A 378 6.19 5.64 15.98
C PHE A 378 7.59 5.05 15.79
N ALA A 379 7.67 3.75 15.51
CA ALA A 379 8.86 3.15 14.96
C ALA A 379 9.10 3.64 13.53
N ASP A 380 10.37 3.83 13.16
CA ASP A 380 10.73 4.20 11.78
C ASP A 380 10.63 2.97 10.87
N PRO A 381 9.71 2.95 9.87
CA PRO A 381 9.59 1.83 8.94
C PRO A 381 10.80 1.67 8.02
N TYR A 382 11.62 2.72 7.88
CA TYR A 382 12.81 2.75 7.01
C TYR A 382 14.13 2.67 7.79
N ASP A 383 14.10 2.13 9.01
CA ASP A 383 15.31 2.00 9.81
C ASP A 383 16.39 1.21 9.04
N PRO A 384 17.53 1.84 8.69
CA PRO A 384 18.61 1.20 7.94
C PRO A 384 19.29 0.04 8.68
N LYS A 385 19.05 -0.12 9.99
CA LYS A 385 19.52 -1.25 10.76
C LYS A 385 18.77 -2.54 10.44
N ARG A 386 17.60 -2.43 9.83
CA ARG A 386 16.83 -3.57 9.32
C ARG A 386 17.30 -3.89 7.91
N GLN A 387 18.41 -4.61 7.77
CA GLN A 387 19.15 -4.79 6.52
C GLN A 387 18.32 -5.32 5.34
N TYR A 388 17.27 -6.09 5.60
CA TYR A 388 16.42 -6.74 4.59
C TYR A 388 14.98 -6.23 4.61
N GLN A 389 14.65 -5.28 5.47
CA GLN A 389 13.30 -4.81 5.71
C GLN A 389 13.20 -3.34 5.34
N GLY A 390 12.79 -3.05 4.13
CA GLY A 390 12.38 -1.70 3.74
C GLY A 390 11.02 -1.31 4.32
N PHE A 391 10.38 -2.25 5.05
CA PHE A 391 9.02 -2.17 5.58
C PHE A 391 8.94 -2.82 6.95
N ILE A 392 7.89 -2.54 7.70
CA ILE A 392 7.53 -3.30 8.89
C ILE A 392 6.57 -4.41 8.46
N PRO A 393 7.02 -5.67 8.39
CA PRO A 393 6.12 -6.79 8.16
C PRO A 393 5.33 -7.09 9.42
N VAL A 394 4.08 -7.49 9.27
CA VAL A 394 3.16 -7.80 10.38
C VAL A 394 2.36 -9.04 10.05
N VAL A 395 2.15 -9.88 11.06
CA VAL A 395 1.28 -11.04 10.95
C VAL A 395 0.07 -10.86 11.87
N TRP A 396 -1.14 -11.02 11.32
CA TRP A 396 -2.39 -10.89 12.07
C TRP A 396 -3.12 -12.22 12.14
N HIS A 397 -3.76 -12.47 13.26
CA HIS A 397 -4.85 -13.44 13.29
C HIS A 397 -6.05 -12.86 12.51
N PRO A 398 -6.75 -13.65 11.68
CA PRO A 398 -7.83 -13.11 10.85
C PRO A 398 -8.92 -12.38 11.65
N ASP A 399 -9.25 -12.88 12.84
CA ASP A 399 -10.32 -12.32 13.70
C ASP A 399 -10.01 -10.91 14.24
N VAL A 400 -8.76 -10.45 14.16
CA VAL A 400 -8.37 -9.11 14.67
C VAL A 400 -7.96 -8.16 13.55
N MET A 401 -7.89 -8.66 12.33
CA MET A 401 -7.71 -7.78 11.18
C MET A 401 -9.02 -7.03 10.97
N PRO A 402 -9.01 -5.69 11.04
CA PRO A 402 -10.21 -4.92 10.71
C PRO A 402 -10.70 -5.30 9.33
N GLU A 403 -12.03 -5.42 9.18
CA GLU A 403 -12.61 -5.76 7.87
C GLU A 403 -12.16 -4.73 6.84
N GLU A 404 -11.58 -5.20 5.74
CA GLU A 404 -11.44 -4.35 4.56
C GLU A 404 -12.84 -3.87 4.21
N THR A 405 -13.12 -2.60 4.46
CA THR A 405 -14.25 -1.99 3.80
C THR A 405 -14.01 -2.14 2.32
N THR A 406 -14.71 -3.08 1.71
CA THR A 406 -14.65 -3.39 0.28
C THR A 406 -14.88 -2.10 -0.48
N PHE A 407 -13.76 -1.51 -0.90
CA PHE A 407 -13.76 -0.37 -1.82
C PHE A 407 -14.35 -0.76 -3.17
#